data_f84247a4d9334f41fc3e70944be2e191
#
_entry.id   f84247a4d9334f41fc3e70944be2e191
#
_cell.length_a   1.000
_cell.length_b   1.000
_cell.length_c   1.000
_cell.angle_alpha   90.00
_cell.angle_beta   90.00
_cell.angle_gamma   90.00
#
_symmetry.space_group_name_H-M   'P 1'
#
loop_
_entity.id
_entity.type
_entity.pdbx_description
1 polymer ?
#
loop_
_entity_poly.entity_id
_entity_poly.type
_entity_poly.pdbx_seq_one_letter_code
_entity_poly.pdbx_strand_id
1 'polypeptide(L)'
;MIYAEYIEHDRTLPIQIFQHIGRQSGWVSDVDVKIGNLGRAERIGPEPSVICLWRHPGMARMDQWEASFRTEESQRSPAFQATRLAIHFRRCALYDEIIGGPPLGKGLHYVEFFTAGEDVTDDQARDNFSKRAKQYPMGKLDFVLRRVGLLGPDPGGLAIWTFADYAAAEPIVRERHGGSPLRPLQAGLYYDFEEALI
;
A
#
# COMPACT_ATOMS: atom_id res chain seq x y z
N MET A 1 -6.59 -0.60 12.01
CA MET A 1 -6.84 0.31 10.88
C MET A 1 -5.53 0.56 10.13
N ILE A 2 -5.56 0.56 8.83
CA ILE A 2 -4.39 0.83 7.99
C ILE A 2 -4.51 2.22 7.38
N TYR A 3 -3.48 3.04 7.55
CA TYR A 3 -3.29 4.27 6.81
C TYR A 3 -2.41 3.96 5.60
N ALA A 4 -2.91 4.31 4.42
CA ALA A 4 -2.20 4.12 3.17
C ALA A 4 -1.87 5.46 2.53
N GLU A 5 -0.64 5.61 2.09
CA GLU A 5 -0.19 6.74 1.28
C GLU A 5 0.14 6.25 -0.12
N TYR A 6 -0.44 6.89 -1.11
CA TYR A 6 -0.19 6.68 -2.53
C TYR A 6 0.61 7.86 -3.05
N ILE A 7 1.83 7.61 -3.48
CA ILE A 7 2.80 8.65 -3.78
C ILE A 7 3.28 8.49 -5.23
N GLU A 8 3.22 9.58 -5.99
CA GLU A 8 3.99 9.77 -7.20
C GLU A 8 5.18 10.67 -6.88
N HIS A 9 6.38 10.14 -7.03
CA HIS A 9 7.60 10.92 -6.84
C HIS A 9 8.05 11.56 -8.15
N ASP A 10 8.78 12.66 -8.04
CA ASP A 10 9.41 13.27 -9.19
C ASP A 10 10.43 12.28 -9.80
N ARG A 11 10.16 11.88 -11.05
CA ARG A 11 10.97 10.89 -11.78
C ARG A 11 12.39 11.39 -12.10
N THR A 12 12.63 12.68 -11.95
CA THR A 12 13.97 13.29 -12.15
C THR A 12 14.85 13.11 -10.92
N LEU A 13 14.25 12.83 -9.73
CA LEU A 13 15.00 12.60 -8.52
C LEU A 13 15.37 11.12 -8.38
N PRO A 14 16.62 10.80 -8.03
CA PRO A 14 17.00 9.44 -7.70
C PRO A 14 16.15 8.89 -6.55
N ILE A 15 15.62 7.70 -6.72
CA ILE A 15 14.78 7.05 -5.73
C ILE A 15 15.50 6.88 -4.37
N GLN A 16 16.83 6.82 -4.39
CA GLN A 16 17.70 6.79 -3.20
C GLN A 16 17.50 8.00 -2.29
N ILE A 17 17.24 9.18 -2.87
CA ILE A 17 16.95 10.38 -2.08
C ILE A 17 15.67 10.19 -1.28
N PHE A 18 14.63 9.68 -1.94
CA PHE A 18 13.35 9.43 -1.29
C PHE A 18 13.45 8.40 -0.15
N GLN A 19 14.24 7.35 -0.34
CA GLN A 19 14.51 6.35 0.68
C GLN A 19 15.28 6.90 1.87
N HIS A 20 16.31 7.71 1.58
CA HIS A 20 17.09 8.35 2.62
C HIS A 20 16.23 9.24 3.51
N ILE A 21 15.31 9.99 2.90
CA ILE A 21 14.33 10.83 3.58
C ILE A 21 13.42 9.98 4.46
N GLY A 22 12.88 8.89 3.93
CA GLY A 22 12.00 7.98 4.68
C GLY A 22 12.68 7.35 5.91
N ARG A 23 13.99 7.07 5.82
CA ARG A 23 14.78 6.53 6.95
C ARG A 23 15.10 7.59 8.01
N GLN A 24 15.30 8.84 7.61
CA GLN A 24 15.68 9.92 8.53
C GLN A 24 14.48 10.61 9.19
N SER A 25 13.30 10.43 8.66
CA SER A 25 12.14 11.24 9.08
C SER A 25 11.68 10.95 10.51
N GLY A 26 12.14 9.88 11.16
CA GLY A 26 11.77 9.57 12.55
C GLY A 26 10.26 9.48 12.80
N TRP A 27 9.48 9.37 11.72
CA TRP A 27 8.01 9.40 11.75
C TRP A 27 7.39 8.11 12.30
N VAL A 28 8.22 7.13 12.58
CA VAL A 28 7.80 5.88 13.20
C VAL A 28 7.80 6.08 14.70
N SER A 29 6.63 6.08 15.28
CA SER A 29 6.51 5.98 16.74
C SER A 29 6.45 4.50 17.13
N ASP A 30 6.74 4.21 18.41
CA ASP A 30 6.63 2.84 18.95
C ASP A 30 5.19 2.27 18.90
N VAL A 31 4.21 3.11 18.55
CA VAL A 31 2.78 2.78 18.51
C VAL A 31 2.32 2.41 17.10
N ASP A 32 2.99 2.93 16.08
CA ASP A 32 2.61 2.73 14.69
C ASP A 32 3.47 1.63 14.08
N VAL A 33 2.83 0.65 13.46
CA VAL A 33 3.52 -0.47 12.83
C VAL A 33 3.59 -0.25 11.34
N LYS A 34 4.79 -0.05 10.81
CA LYS A 34 5.03 -0.04 9.36
C LYS A 34 4.69 -1.42 8.80
N ILE A 35 3.73 -1.46 7.90
CA ILE A 35 3.33 -2.69 7.19
C ILE A 35 4.23 -2.94 5.99
N GLY A 36 4.54 -1.89 5.24
CA GLY A 36 5.44 -1.97 4.09
C GLY A 36 5.54 -0.65 3.34
N ASN A 37 6.65 -0.49 2.65
CA ASN A 37 6.85 0.55 1.64
C ASN A 37 7.08 -0.16 0.32
N LEU A 38 6.15 -0.02 -0.61
CA LEU A 38 6.15 -0.73 -1.87
C LEU A 38 6.51 0.23 -3.01
N GLY A 39 7.62 -0.02 -3.68
CA GLY A 39 8.03 0.68 -4.90
C GLY A 39 7.62 -0.10 -6.15
N ARG A 40 7.05 0.57 -7.16
CA ARG A 40 6.60 -0.08 -8.38
C ARG A 40 7.75 -0.73 -9.13
N ALA A 41 7.60 -2.03 -9.39
CA ALA A 41 8.59 -2.85 -10.07
C ALA A 41 8.65 -2.47 -11.56
N GLU A 42 9.84 -2.15 -12.07
CA GLU A 42 10.09 -1.90 -13.51
C GLU A 42 9.06 -0.97 -14.18
N ARG A 43 8.37 -0.15 -13.41
CA ARG A 43 7.25 0.69 -13.88
C ARG A 43 6.07 -0.10 -14.48
N ILE A 44 5.97 -1.40 -14.15
CA ILE A 44 4.86 -2.25 -14.58
C ILE A 44 3.65 -1.97 -13.71
N GLY A 45 2.60 -1.50 -14.33
CA GLY A 45 1.34 -1.19 -13.66
C GLY A 45 1.04 0.31 -13.61
N PRO A 46 -0.16 0.65 -13.16
CA PRO A 46 -0.62 2.02 -13.03
C PRO A 46 0.04 2.74 -11.85
N GLU A 47 -0.22 4.01 -11.73
CA GLU A 47 0.06 4.77 -10.51
C GLU A 47 -0.71 4.19 -9.30
N PRO A 48 -0.15 4.29 -8.10
CA PRO A 48 1.01 5.10 -7.70
C PRO A 48 2.36 4.39 -7.90
N SER A 49 3.44 5.17 -7.94
CA SER A 49 4.79 4.62 -7.99
C SER A 49 5.26 4.09 -6.64
N VAL A 50 4.73 4.60 -5.55
CA VAL A 50 5.02 4.14 -4.19
C VAL A 50 3.73 4.02 -3.38
N ILE A 51 3.63 2.95 -2.59
CA ILE A 51 2.56 2.73 -1.61
C ILE A 51 3.21 2.54 -0.25
N CYS A 52 2.90 3.43 0.69
CA CYS A 52 3.32 3.29 2.09
C CYS A 52 2.12 2.87 2.94
N LEU A 53 2.29 1.84 3.75
CA LEU A 53 1.24 1.26 4.58
C LEU A 53 1.67 1.27 6.05
N TRP A 54 0.80 1.82 6.89
CA TRP A 54 1.01 1.95 8.33
C TRP A 54 -0.20 1.44 9.10
N ARG A 55 0.02 0.59 10.09
CA ARG A 55 -1.05 0.16 11.00
C ARG A 55 -1.09 1.08 12.20
N HIS A 56 -2.22 1.70 12.41
CA HIS A 56 -2.52 2.56 13.55
C HIS A 56 -3.53 1.90 14.49
N PRO A 57 -3.47 2.15 15.79
CA PRO A 57 -4.44 1.61 16.74
C PRO A 57 -5.86 2.15 16.56
N GLY A 58 -6.03 3.30 15.93
CA GLY A 58 -7.35 3.88 15.66
C GLY A 58 -7.29 5.32 15.16
N MET A 59 -8.46 5.92 14.91
CA MET A 59 -8.60 7.29 14.37
C MET A 59 -7.96 8.36 15.26
N ALA A 60 -8.04 8.24 16.59
CA ALA A 60 -7.42 9.19 17.50
C ALA A 60 -5.89 9.33 17.32
N ARG A 61 -5.25 8.29 16.77
CA ARG A 61 -3.83 8.33 16.45
C ARG A 61 -3.53 9.25 15.26
N MET A 62 -4.49 9.41 14.33
CA MET A 62 -4.34 10.29 13.18
C MET A 62 -4.23 11.75 13.61
N ASP A 63 -4.96 12.18 14.65
CA ASP A 63 -4.87 13.55 15.19
C ASP A 63 -3.46 13.82 15.73
N GLN A 64 -2.89 12.86 16.45
CA GLN A 64 -1.53 12.97 17.00
C GLN A 64 -0.49 12.99 15.89
N TRP A 65 -0.66 12.14 14.88
CA TRP A 65 0.21 12.14 13.71
C TRP A 65 0.17 13.47 12.99
N GLU A 66 -1.02 13.96 12.65
CA GLU A 66 -1.19 15.24 11.97
C GLU A 66 -0.61 16.40 12.78
N ALA A 67 -0.82 16.41 14.09
CA ALA A 67 -0.25 17.42 14.97
C ALA A 67 1.29 17.42 14.93
N SER A 68 1.91 16.25 14.85
CA SER A 68 3.38 16.13 14.76
C SER A 68 3.97 16.74 13.48
N PHE A 69 3.24 16.72 12.38
CA PHE A 69 3.68 17.35 11.12
C PHE A 69 3.48 18.85 11.08
N ARG A 70 2.60 19.38 11.93
CA ARG A 70 2.30 20.82 11.98
C ARG A 70 3.25 21.62 12.85
N THR A 71 4.17 20.98 13.57
CA THR A 71 5.16 21.68 14.37
C THR A 71 6.15 22.44 13.47
N GLU A 72 6.60 23.61 13.92
CA GLU A 72 7.62 24.38 13.19
C GLU A 72 8.90 23.58 12.98
N GLU A 73 9.30 22.77 13.97
CA GLU A 73 10.48 21.92 13.92
C GLU A 73 10.36 20.90 12.79
N SER A 74 9.23 20.17 12.71
CA SER A 74 8.99 19.22 11.64
C SER A 74 8.99 19.88 10.26
N GLN A 75 8.31 21.03 10.12
CA GLN A 75 8.22 21.73 8.85
C GLN A 75 9.55 22.31 8.37
N ARG A 76 10.43 22.68 9.29
CA ARG A 76 11.78 23.20 8.97
C ARG A 76 12.81 22.09 8.79
N SER A 77 12.47 20.85 9.12
CA SER A 77 13.43 19.74 8.97
C SER A 77 13.86 19.57 7.51
N PRO A 78 15.16 19.34 7.24
CA PRO A 78 15.64 19.08 5.88
C PRO A 78 14.93 17.89 5.22
N ALA A 79 14.62 16.85 6.00
CA ALA A 79 13.89 15.67 5.53
C ALA A 79 12.48 16.03 5.05
N PHE A 80 11.74 16.84 5.80
CA PHE A 80 10.40 17.28 5.40
C PHE A 80 10.43 18.14 4.13
N GLN A 81 11.38 19.08 4.05
CA GLN A 81 11.53 19.92 2.86
C GLN A 81 11.92 19.10 1.62
N ALA A 82 12.83 18.16 1.75
CA ALA A 82 13.22 17.27 0.67
C ALA A 82 12.05 16.38 0.21
N THR A 83 11.24 15.86 1.17
CA THR A 83 10.03 15.09 0.86
C THR A 83 9.04 15.93 0.04
N ARG A 84 8.79 17.17 0.42
CA ARG A 84 7.89 18.07 -0.33
C ARG A 84 8.34 18.31 -1.76
N LEU A 85 9.64 18.39 -1.99
CA LEU A 85 10.23 18.58 -3.33
C LEU A 85 10.18 17.28 -4.16
N ALA A 86 10.32 16.13 -3.50
CA ALA A 86 10.37 14.83 -4.16
C ALA A 86 8.98 14.28 -4.52
N ILE A 87 7.94 14.69 -3.80
CA ILE A 87 6.57 14.20 -4.01
C ILE A 87 5.85 15.10 -5.00
N HIS A 88 5.59 14.56 -6.19
CA HIS A 88 4.78 15.23 -7.20
C HIS A 88 3.28 15.17 -6.85
N PHE A 89 2.84 14.04 -6.30
CA PHE A 89 1.44 13.81 -5.96
C PHE A 89 1.33 12.84 -4.77
N ARG A 90 0.43 13.16 -3.84
CA ARG A 90 0.16 12.32 -2.66
C ARG A 90 -1.33 12.22 -2.43
N ARG A 91 -1.83 11.00 -2.29
CA ARG A 91 -3.17 10.71 -1.78
C ARG A 91 -3.06 9.82 -0.56
N CYS A 92 -4.02 9.92 0.32
CA CYS A 92 -4.09 9.12 1.53
C CYS A 92 -5.46 8.49 1.66
N ALA A 93 -5.51 7.30 2.22
CA ALA A 93 -6.77 6.63 2.53
C ALA A 93 -6.65 5.84 3.83
N LEU A 94 -7.79 5.59 4.46
CA LEU A 94 -7.91 4.75 5.64
C LEU A 94 -8.65 3.48 5.28
N TYR A 95 -8.16 2.36 5.79
CA TYR A 95 -8.70 1.04 5.53
C TYR A 95 -8.90 0.24 6.81
N ASP A 96 -9.95 -0.56 6.83
CA ASP A 96 -10.11 -1.67 7.76
C ASP A 96 -9.52 -2.95 7.16
N GLU A 97 -8.98 -3.80 8.02
CA GLU A 97 -8.40 -5.07 7.62
C GLU A 97 -9.48 -6.16 7.56
N ILE A 98 -9.84 -6.62 6.36
CA ILE A 98 -10.68 -7.81 6.15
C ILE A 98 -9.83 -9.07 6.35
N ILE A 99 -8.65 -9.10 5.75
CA ILE A 99 -7.59 -10.07 5.99
C ILE A 99 -6.35 -9.27 6.34
N GLY A 100 -5.72 -9.60 7.46
CA GLY A 100 -4.52 -8.94 7.94
C GLY A 100 -3.43 -9.95 8.28
N GLY A 101 -2.20 -9.49 8.21
CA GLY A 101 -1.01 -10.29 8.47
C GLY A 101 0.08 -9.49 9.20
N PRO A 102 1.25 -10.09 9.39
CA PRO A 102 2.43 -9.37 9.83
C PRO A 102 2.84 -8.34 8.78
N PRO A 103 3.78 -7.45 9.08
CA PRO A 103 4.41 -6.59 8.07
C PRO A 103 4.87 -7.39 6.86
N LEU A 104 4.80 -6.76 5.69
CA LEU A 104 5.21 -7.37 4.43
C LEU A 104 6.71 -7.72 4.51
N GLY A 105 7.02 -8.91 4.05
CA GLY A 105 8.40 -9.37 3.91
C GLY A 105 8.96 -9.03 2.54
N LYS A 106 10.18 -9.51 2.30
CA LYS A 106 10.83 -9.44 1.00
C LYS A 106 10.06 -10.22 -0.06
N GLY A 107 10.08 -9.73 -1.29
CA GLY A 107 9.49 -10.41 -2.43
C GLY A 107 8.85 -9.47 -3.43
N LEU A 108 8.26 -10.07 -4.44
CA LEU A 108 7.46 -9.37 -5.44
C LEU A 108 6.01 -9.29 -4.93
N HIS A 109 5.50 -8.07 -4.78
CA HIS A 109 4.13 -7.84 -4.32
C HIS A 109 3.23 -7.51 -5.51
N TYR A 110 2.19 -8.33 -5.70
CA TYR A 110 1.09 -7.99 -6.59
C TYR A 110 0.04 -7.26 -5.77
N VAL A 111 -0.19 -6.00 -6.10
CA VAL A 111 -1.18 -5.15 -5.44
C VAL A 111 -2.36 -4.96 -6.38
N GLU A 112 -3.51 -5.47 -5.99
CA GLU A 112 -4.76 -5.35 -6.72
C GLU A 112 -5.63 -4.28 -6.05
N PHE A 113 -6.05 -3.32 -6.83
CA PHE A 113 -7.01 -2.30 -6.44
C PHE A 113 -8.39 -2.75 -6.88
N PHE A 114 -9.36 -2.79 -6.00
CA PHE A 114 -10.70 -3.27 -6.32
C PHE A 114 -11.80 -2.36 -5.78
N THR A 115 -12.98 -2.47 -6.38
CA THR A 115 -14.22 -1.98 -5.78
C THR A 115 -15.05 -3.16 -5.34
N ALA A 116 -15.76 -2.99 -4.23
CA ALA A 116 -16.80 -3.89 -3.79
C ALA A 116 -18.18 -3.26 -4.07
N GLY A 117 -19.13 -4.04 -4.52
CA GLY A 117 -20.53 -3.60 -4.54
C GLY A 117 -20.98 -3.22 -3.12
N GLU A 118 -21.98 -2.34 -3.02
CA GLU A 118 -22.51 -1.89 -1.72
C GLU A 118 -23.02 -3.05 -0.86
N ASP A 119 -23.51 -4.11 -1.49
CA ASP A 119 -24.04 -5.30 -0.82
C ASP A 119 -22.96 -6.32 -0.40
N VAL A 120 -21.70 -6.10 -0.75
CA VAL A 120 -20.61 -7.05 -0.42
C VAL A 120 -20.16 -6.85 1.01
N THR A 121 -20.43 -7.83 1.86
CA THR A 121 -19.97 -7.83 3.25
C THR A 121 -18.48 -8.17 3.36
N ASP A 122 -17.88 -7.88 4.52
CA ASP A 122 -16.47 -8.24 4.79
C ASP A 122 -16.25 -9.75 4.79
N ASP A 123 -17.23 -10.53 5.27
CA ASP A 123 -17.15 -11.99 5.24
C ASP A 123 -17.19 -12.53 3.82
N GLN A 124 -18.04 -11.98 2.95
CA GLN A 124 -18.07 -12.34 1.54
C GLN A 124 -16.76 -11.99 0.84
N ALA A 125 -16.18 -10.82 1.15
CA ALA A 125 -14.89 -10.42 0.61
C ALA A 125 -13.77 -11.37 1.09
N ARG A 126 -13.74 -11.68 2.39
CA ARG A 126 -12.81 -12.63 3.00
C ARG A 126 -12.90 -14.01 2.35
N ASP A 127 -14.11 -14.53 2.17
CA ASP A 127 -14.33 -15.83 1.53
C ASP A 127 -13.88 -15.85 0.08
N ASN A 128 -14.17 -14.79 -0.68
CA ASN A 128 -13.76 -14.68 -2.07
C ASN A 128 -12.25 -14.71 -2.20
N PHE A 129 -11.55 -13.84 -1.48
CA PHE A 129 -10.08 -13.79 -1.51
C PHE A 129 -9.42 -15.05 -0.96
N SER A 130 -10.01 -15.66 0.08
CA SER A 130 -9.53 -16.95 0.61
C SER A 130 -9.67 -18.09 -0.39
N LYS A 131 -10.74 -18.10 -1.19
CA LYS A 131 -10.90 -19.07 -2.29
C LYS A 131 -9.89 -18.83 -3.40
N ARG A 132 -9.67 -17.56 -3.78
CA ARG A 132 -8.64 -17.20 -4.76
C ARG A 132 -7.24 -17.60 -4.28
N ALA A 133 -6.92 -17.40 -3.00
CA ALA A 133 -5.62 -17.78 -2.46
C ALA A 133 -5.29 -19.27 -2.65
N LYS A 134 -6.30 -20.14 -2.62
CA LYS A 134 -6.12 -21.58 -2.90
C LYS A 134 -5.82 -21.87 -4.38
N GLN A 135 -6.16 -20.97 -5.28
CA GLN A 135 -5.87 -21.12 -6.71
C GLN A 135 -4.46 -20.69 -7.07
N TYR A 136 -3.81 -19.90 -6.21
CA TYR A 136 -2.44 -19.39 -6.41
C TYR A 136 -1.49 -19.85 -5.29
N PRO A 137 -1.18 -21.17 -5.24
CA PRO A 137 -0.39 -21.74 -4.13
C PRO A 137 1.06 -21.24 -4.07
N MET A 138 1.56 -20.63 -5.14
CA MET A 138 2.89 -20.02 -5.19
C MET A 138 2.91 -18.61 -4.60
N GLY A 139 1.75 -18.04 -4.33
CA GLY A 139 1.58 -16.72 -3.74
C GLY A 139 1.00 -16.79 -2.34
N LYS A 140 1.34 -15.83 -1.53
CA LYS A 140 0.75 -15.62 -0.20
C LYS A 140 -0.12 -14.38 -0.25
N LEU A 141 -1.40 -14.52 0.08
CA LEU A 141 -2.28 -13.39 0.32
C LEU A 141 -1.96 -12.82 1.71
N ASP A 142 -1.41 -11.62 1.75
CA ASP A 142 -1.01 -10.97 2.99
C ASP A 142 -2.10 -10.07 3.56
N PHE A 143 -2.75 -9.28 2.69
CA PHE A 143 -3.76 -8.31 3.11
C PHE A 143 -4.93 -8.25 2.14
N VAL A 144 -6.11 -8.06 2.71
CA VAL A 144 -7.30 -7.54 2.02
C VAL A 144 -7.84 -6.41 2.86
N LEU A 145 -7.89 -5.23 2.29
CA LEU A 145 -8.22 -3.98 2.95
C LEU A 145 -9.47 -3.37 2.31
N ARG A 146 -10.39 -2.85 3.13
CA ARG A 146 -11.57 -2.10 2.67
C ARG A 146 -11.48 -0.67 3.17
N ARG A 147 -11.71 0.29 2.28
CA ARG A 147 -11.72 1.71 2.63
C ARG A 147 -12.78 2.00 3.69
N VAL A 148 -12.40 2.78 4.70
CA VAL A 148 -13.30 3.24 5.75
C VAL A 148 -14.20 4.33 5.19
N GLY A 149 -15.47 4.00 4.97
CA GLY A 149 -16.45 4.93 4.43
C GLY A 149 -15.99 5.55 3.10
N LEU A 150 -16.01 6.89 3.04
CA LEU A 150 -15.53 7.67 1.88
C LEU A 150 -14.16 8.33 2.13
N LEU A 151 -13.42 7.91 3.16
CA LEU A 151 -12.13 8.48 3.54
C LEU A 151 -11.02 7.98 2.62
N GLY A 152 -10.75 8.75 1.59
CA GLY A 152 -9.68 8.50 0.63
C GLY A 152 -10.17 8.39 -0.81
N PRO A 153 -9.24 8.33 -1.75
CA PRO A 153 -9.55 8.16 -3.17
C PRO A 153 -10.04 6.74 -3.46
N ASP A 154 -10.71 6.55 -4.61
CA ASP A 154 -10.81 5.22 -5.16
C ASP A 154 -9.40 4.64 -5.40
N PRO A 155 -9.24 3.36 -5.17
CA PRO A 155 -10.22 2.29 -5.08
C PRO A 155 -10.80 2.10 -3.67
N GLY A 156 -11.95 1.42 -3.61
CA GLY A 156 -12.62 1.06 -2.37
C GLY A 156 -11.89 -0.03 -1.57
N GLY A 157 -10.90 -0.72 -2.15
CA GLY A 157 -10.13 -1.74 -1.46
C GLY A 157 -8.81 -2.09 -2.14
N LEU A 158 -7.96 -2.76 -1.37
CA LEU A 158 -6.66 -3.29 -1.78
C LEU A 158 -6.56 -4.76 -1.40
N ALA A 159 -6.01 -5.57 -2.30
CA ALA A 159 -5.51 -6.90 -1.96
C ALA A 159 -4.02 -6.97 -2.27
N ILE A 160 -3.23 -7.47 -1.33
CA ILE A 160 -1.77 -7.54 -1.44
C ILE A 160 -1.33 -8.99 -1.34
N TRP A 161 -0.59 -9.43 -2.36
CA TRP A 161 -0.06 -10.76 -2.47
C TRP A 161 1.46 -10.71 -2.56
N THR A 162 2.15 -11.63 -1.93
CA THR A 162 3.60 -11.78 -2.04
C THR A 162 3.95 -13.04 -2.81
N PHE A 163 4.84 -12.91 -3.78
CA PHE A 163 5.40 -13.97 -4.61
C PHE A 163 6.93 -13.95 -4.51
N ALA A 164 7.55 -15.10 -4.78
CA ALA A 164 9.01 -15.19 -4.81
C ALA A 164 9.62 -14.40 -5.97
N ASP A 165 8.96 -14.41 -7.13
CA ASP A 165 9.43 -13.81 -8.37
C ASP A 165 8.29 -13.59 -9.39
N TYR A 166 8.62 -13.06 -10.56
CA TYR A 166 7.66 -12.82 -11.65
C TYR A 166 7.01 -14.10 -12.19
N ALA A 167 7.75 -15.21 -12.26
CA ALA A 167 7.21 -16.47 -12.76
C ALA A 167 6.13 -17.02 -11.84
N ALA A 168 6.34 -16.92 -10.52
CA ALA A 168 5.35 -17.28 -9.51
C ALA A 168 4.11 -16.37 -9.55
N ALA A 169 4.27 -15.10 -9.90
CA ALA A 169 3.18 -14.14 -9.99
C ALA A 169 2.41 -14.22 -11.33
N GLU A 170 2.99 -14.79 -12.38
CA GLU A 170 2.38 -14.80 -13.73
C GLU A 170 0.93 -15.33 -13.75
N PRO A 171 0.54 -16.41 -13.05
CA PRO A 171 -0.83 -16.91 -13.07
C PRO A 171 -1.87 -15.88 -12.58
N ILE A 172 -1.60 -15.17 -11.50
CA ILE A 172 -2.54 -14.15 -10.97
C ILE A 172 -2.57 -12.91 -11.86
N VAL A 173 -1.43 -12.49 -12.41
CA VAL A 173 -1.34 -11.35 -13.33
C VAL A 173 -2.13 -11.59 -14.62
N ARG A 174 -2.22 -12.84 -15.07
CA ARG A 174 -2.99 -13.25 -16.27
C ARG A 174 -4.44 -13.62 -15.99
N GLU A 175 -4.86 -13.56 -14.72
CA GLU A 175 -6.24 -13.90 -14.36
C GLU A 175 -7.24 -12.99 -15.10
N ARG A 176 -8.27 -13.61 -15.67
CA ARG A 176 -9.41 -12.89 -16.26
C ARG A 176 -10.51 -12.76 -15.22
N HIS A 177 -10.70 -11.55 -14.74
CA HIS A 177 -11.71 -11.23 -13.74
C HIS A 177 -13.10 -11.13 -14.37
N GLY A 178 -13.84 -12.23 -14.39
CA GLY A 178 -15.22 -12.26 -14.87
C GLY A 178 -16.19 -12.64 -13.75
N GLY A 179 -17.26 -11.85 -13.57
CA GLY A 179 -18.38 -12.23 -12.69
C GLY A 179 -18.16 -12.14 -11.18
N SER A 180 -17.01 -11.61 -10.72
CA SER A 180 -16.79 -11.39 -9.29
C SER A 180 -17.55 -10.15 -8.78
N PRO A 181 -18.19 -10.23 -7.60
CA PRO A 181 -18.78 -9.07 -6.94
C PRO A 181 -17.72 -8.05 -6.48
N LEU A 182 -16.47 -8.49 -6.39
CA LEU A 182 -15.30 -7.66 -6.19
C LEU A 182 -14.69 -7.38 -7.56
N ARG A 183 -14.80 -6.14 -8.01
CA ARG A 183 -14.29 -5.75 -9.33
C ARG A 183 -12.88 -5.21 -9.22
N PRO A 184 -11.88 -5.91 -9.75
CA PRO A 184 -10.57 -5.33 -9.90
C PRO A 184 -10.65 -4.13 -10.84
N LEU A 185 -10.05 -3.02 -10.43
CA LEU A 185 -9.93 -1.81 -11.24
C LEU A 185 -8.62 -1.80 -11.99
N GLN A 186 -7.57 -2.11 -11.25
CA GLN A 186 -6.19 -2.12 -11.73
C GLN A 186 -5.33 -2.95 -10.78
N ALA A 187 -4.17 -3.35 -11.24
CA ALA A 187 -3.16 -4.00 -10.42
C ALA A 187 -1.76 -3.56 -10.85
N GLY A 188 -0.82 -3.66 -9.94
CA GLY A 188 0.58 -3.36 -10.20
C GLY A 188 1.49 -4.35 -9.48
N LEU A 189 2.72 -4.42 -9.96
CA LEU A 189 3.79 -5.19 -9.34
C LEU A 189 4.74 -4.24 -8.61
N TYR A 190 5.08 -4.59 -7.40
CA TYR A 190 5.87 -3.77 -6.49
C TYR A 190 6.93 -4.62 -5.81
N TYR A 191 8.06 -4.01 -5.46
CA TYR A 191 9.03 -4.56 -4.54
C TYR A 191 9.01 -3.81 -3.23
N ASP A 192 9.52 -4.42 -2.16
CA ASP A 192 9.85 -3.66 -0.97
C ASP A 192 10.77 -2.51 -1.39
N PHE A 193 10.38 -1.30 -1.01
CA PHE A 193 11.07 -0.09 -1.44
C PHE A 193 12.53 -0.02 -0.94
N GLU A 194 12.84 -0.74 0.14
CA GLU A 194 14.20 -0.84 0.66
C GLU A 194 15.07 -1.79 -0.16
N GLU A 195 14.46 -2.72 -0.91
CA GLU A 195 15.14 -3.70 -1.76
C GLU A 195 15.23 -3.32 -3.24
N ALA A 196 14.31 -2.52 -3.73
CA ALA A 196 14.23 -2.13 -5.15
C ALA A 196 15.46 -1.33 -5.65
N LEU A 197 16.54 -1.28 -4.88
CA LEU A 197 17.67 -0.38 -5.08
C LEU A 197 19.05 -1.04 -4.95
N ILE A 198 19.11 -2.34 -5.08
CA ILE A 198 20.40 -3.03 -5.21
C ILE A 198 20.68 -3.28 -6.69
#